data_0e09e3d34e261a5b496878a3167fff50
#
_entry.id   0e09e3d34e261a5b496878a3167fff50
#
_cell.length_a   1.000
_cell.length_b   1.000
_cell.length_c   1.000
_cell.angle_alpha   90.00
_cell.angle_beta   90.00
_cell.angle_gamma   90.00
#
_symmetry.space_group_name_H-M   'P 1'
#
loop_
_entity.id
_entity.type
_entity.pdbx_description
1 polymer ?
#
loop_
_entity_poly.entity_id
_entity_poly.type
_entity_poly.pdbx_seq_one_letter_code
_entity_poly.pdbx_strand_id
1 'polypeptide(L)'
;MNSAFAPLEPSTGAYQRWNLNMIPVLPTSLFSHIKTDISGMMVPWLYIGMCFSAFCWHNEDHYTYSINYMHWGETKTWYGVPGADTEQFENTMKAAVPELFEQQPDLLFQLTTMFSPGRLLKEGVRVYAVDQRPGQFVVTFPKAYHSGFNHGVRTMGNEWLLRGI
;
A
#
# COMPACT_ATOMS: atom_id res chain seq x y z
N MET A 1 19.13 10.40 -6.07
CA MET A 1 18.99 9.94 -4.67
C MET A 1 17.81 10.68 -4.07
N ASN A 2 16.61 10.12 -4.17
CA ASN A 2 15.42 10.70 -3.50
C ASN A 2 15.26 9.98 -2.17
N SER A 3 15.72 10.62 -1.09
CA SER A 3 15.50 10.14 0.27
C SER A 3 14.06 10.48 0.69
N ALA A 4 13.12 9.58 0.41
CA ALA A 4 11.76 9.66 0.94
C ALA A 4 11.66 9.31 2.43
N PHE A 5 12.80 9.11 3.11
CA PHE A 5 12.85 8.66 4.50
C PHE A 5 13.79 9.55 5.30
N ALA A 6 13.25 10.63 5.90
CA ALA A 6 13.93 11.33 6.98
C ALA A 6 13.42 10.79 8.31
N PRO A 7 14.30 10.45 9.28
CA PRO A 7 13.87 10.16 10.64
C PRO A 7 13.28 11.44 11.24
N LEU A 8 12.04 11.36 11.73
CA LEU A 8 11.40 12.46 12.45
C LEU A 8 11.83 12.39 13.92
N GLU A 9 12.53 13.44 14.38
CA GLU A 9 12.80 13.64 15.80
C GLU A 9 11.49 13.84 16.57
N PRO A 10 11.36 13.27 17.78
CA PRO A 10 10.13 13.31 18.56
C PRO A 10 9.92 14.69 19.20
N SER A 11 9.38 15.65 18.46
CA SER A 11 8.77 16.83 19.05
C SER A 11 7.29 16.53 19.36
N THR A 12 6.82 16.97 20.54
CA THR A 12 5.48 16.70 21.06
C THR A 12 4.32 17.07 20.11
N GLY A 13 4.55 17.95 19.13
CA GLY A 13 3.58 18.29 18.07
C GLY A 13 3.62 17.36 16.85
N ALA A 14 4.71 16.61 16.62
CA ALA A 14 4.84 15.70 15.49
C ALA A 14 4.01 14.42 15.67
N TYR A 15 3.89 13.94 16.91
CA TYR A 15 3.06 12.77 17.22
C TYR A 15 1.57 12.96 16.87
N GLN A 16 1.04 14.17 17.01
CA GLN A 16 -0.36 14.46 16.63
C GLN A 16 -0.56 14.43 15.12
N ARG A 17 0.44 14.82 14.34
CA ARG A 17 0.36 14.89 12.87
C ARG A 17 0.45 13.53 12.19
N TRP A 18 1.08 12.53 12.83
CA TRP A 18 1.23 11.17 12.33
C TRP A 18 0.35 10.16 13.05
N ASN A 19 -0.70 10.64 13.72
CA ASN A 19 -1.72 9.79 14.31
C ASN A 19 -2.71 9.33 13.22
N LEU A 20 -2.72 8.05 12.91
CA LEU A 20 -3.56 7.48 11.87
C LEU A 20 -5.06 7.78 12.09
N ASN A 21 -5.52 7.90 13.35
CA ASN A 21 -6.90 8.27 13.63
C ASN A 21 -7.24 9.74 13.32
N MET A 22 -6.23 10.59 13.16
CA MET A 22 -6.41 12.03 12.93
C MET A 22 -6.15 12.46 11.48
N ILE A 23 -5.37 11.67 10.74
CA ILE A 23 -4.98 12.02 9.38
C ILE A 23 -6.19 12.21 8.45
N PRO A 24 -7.25 11.38 8.47
CA PRO A 24 -8.41 11.55 7.59
C PRO A 24 -9.17 12.84 7.84
N VAL A 25 -9.22 13.30 9.09
CA VAL A 25 -10.00 14.48 9.50
C VAL A 25 -9.18 15.77 9.54
N LEU A 26 -7.94 15.74 9.05
CA LEU A 26 -7.14 16.97 8.92
C LEU A 26 -7.83 17.96 7.97
N PRO A 27 -7.74 19.28 8.22
CA PRO A 27 -8.43 20.30 7.41
C PRO A 27 -8.09 20.26 5.91
N THR A 28 -6.92 19.70 5.56
CA THR A 28 -6.45 19.54 4.18
C THR A 28 -6.83 18.20 3.56
N SER A 29 -7.49 17.32 4.29
CA SER A 29 -7.96 16.03 3.78
C SER A 29 -9.32 16.19 3.09
N LEU A 30 -9.51 15.55 1.94
CA LEU A 30 -10.82 15.45 1.30
C LEU A 30 -11.83 14.70 2.16
N PHE A 31 -11.39 13.76 2.98
CA PHE A 31 -12.26 13.03 3.90
C PHE A 31 -12.89 13.92 4.97
N SER A 32 -12.26 15.06 5.33
CA SER A 32 -12.84 16.01 6.28
C SER A 32 -14.20 16.58 5.82
N HIS A 33 -14.52 16.49 4.53
CA HIS A 33 -15.78 16.93 3.92
C HIS A 33 -16.84 15.83 3.83
N ILE A 34 -16.49 14.60 4.15
CA ILE A 34 -17.39 13.44 4.14
C ILE A 34 -18.02 13.31 5.52
N LYS A 35 -19.37 13.25 5.56
CA LYS A 35 -20.13 13.23 6.82
C LYS A 35 -20.33 11.82 7.40
N THR A 36 -19.99 10.78 6.64
CA THR A 36 -20.18 9.38 7.04
C THR A 36 -18.82 8.71 7.11
N ASP A 37 -18.54 8.04 8.22
CA ASP A 37 -17.31 7.27 8.37
C ASP A 37 -17.27 6.12 7.35
N ILE A 38 -16.18 6.06 6.59
CA ILE A 38 -15.91 4.97 5.66
C ILE A 38 -14.88 4.05 6.29
N SER A 39 -15.34 2.85 6.67
CA SER A 39 -14.45 1.83 7.26
C SER A 39 -13.28 1.51 6.35
N GLY A 40 -12.07 1.45 6.93
CA GLY A 40 -10.83 1.20 6.19
C GLY A 40 -10.24 2.42 5.48
N MET A 41 -11.03 3.49 5.25
CA MET A 41 -10.55 4.74 4.65
C MET A 41 -10.41 5.88 5.65
N MET A 42 -11.32 5.98 6.62
CA MET A 42 -11.33 7.02 7.65
C MET A 42 -11.08 6.45 9.05
N VAL A 43 -11.22 5.14 9.20
CA VAL A 43 -10.97 4.40 10.45
C VAL A 43 -9.84 3.40 10.17
N PRO A 44 -8.69 3.50 10.86
CA PRO A 44 -7.56 2.62 10.63
C PRO A 44 -7.91 1.16 10.91
N TRP A 45 -7.43 0.27 10.08
CA TRP A 45 -7.53 -1.16 10.30
C TRP A 45 -6.27 -1.69 11.00
N LEU A 46 -6.48 -2.61 11.92
CA LEU A 46 -5.39 -3.34 12.56
C LEU A 46 -5.20 -4.67 11.84
N TYR A 47 -3.96 -4.92 11.40
CA TYR A 47 -3.56 -6.18 10.79
C TYR A 47 -2.60 -6.93 11.71
N ILE A 48 -2.88 -8.21 11.91
CA ILE A 48 -1.97 -9.14 12.58
C ILE A 48 -1.46 -10.10 11.51
N GLY A 49 -0.15 -10.08 11.28
CA GLY A 49 0.49 -10.95 10.29
C GLY A 49 1.24 -12.09 10.94
N MET A 50 1.38 -13.20 10.20
CA MET A 50 2.22 -14.33 10.55
C MET A 50 3.26 -14.60 9.46
N CYS A 51 4.22 -15.46 9.73
CA CYS A 51 5.24 -15.85 8.77
C CYS A 51 4.61 -16.34 7.46
N PHE A 52 5.12 -15.82 6.35
CA PHE A 52 4.64 -16.07 4.97
C PHE A 52 3.21 -15.62 4.66
N SER A 53 2.45 -15.03 5.58
CA SER A 53 1.21 -14.37 5.18
C SER A 53 1.54 -13.24 4.20
N ALA A 54 0.80 -13.19 3.09
CA ALA A 54 1.06 -12.30 1.96
C ALA A 54 -0.16 -11.43 1.66
N PHE A 55 0.08 -10.33 0.97
CA PHE A 55 -0.95 -9.55 0.30
C PHE A 55 -0.64 -9.50 -1.20
N CYS A 56 -1.66 -9.70 -1.99
CA CYS A 56 -1.56 -9.82 -3.44
C CYS A 56 -1.34 -8.46 -4.11
N TRP A 57 -0.97 -8.47 -5.39
CA TRP A 57 -0.84 -7.25 -6.17
C TRP A 57 -2.18 -6.53 -6.27
N HIS A 58 -2.21 -5.29 -5.82
CA HIS A 58 -3.36 -4.38 -5.88
C HIS A 58 -2.90 -2.93 -5.87
N ASN A 59 -3.74 -2.05 -6.31
CA ASN A 59 -3.68 -0.63 -6.02
C ASN A 59 -4.91 -0.25 -5.18
N GLU A 60 -4.89 0.91 -4.57
CA GLU A 60 -5.95 1.34 -3.66
C GLU A 60 -7.20 1.79 -4.43
N ASP A 61 -8.36 1.56 -3.84
CA ASP A 61 -9.65 2.03 -4.35
C ASP A 61 -9.61 3.54 -4.59
N HIS A 62 -10.26 3.97 -5.65
CA HIS A 62 -10.27 5.37 -6.09
C HIS A 62 -8.88 5.96 -6.33
N TYR A 63 -7.85 5.12 -6.47
CA TYR A 63 -6.46 5.55 -6.60
C TYR A 63 -6.01 6.49 -5.49
N THR A 64 -6.40 6.21 -4.27
CA THR A 64 -5.97 6.96 -3.10
C THR A 64 -4.51 6.66 -2.74
N TYR A 65 -3.92 7.49 -1.90
CA TYR A 65 -2.74 7.10 -1.13
C TYR A 65 -3.16 6.12 -0.04
N SER A 66 -2.25 5.24 0.39
CA SER A 66 -2.40 4.54 1.66
C SER A 66 -1.18 4.72 2.56
N ILE A 67 -1.39 4.60 3.85
CA ILE A 67 -0.33 4.65 4.84
C ILE A 67 -0.42 3.44 5.76
N ASN A 68 0.70 2.80 5.98
CA ASN A 68 0.83 1.65 6.86
C ASN A 68 1.90 1.93 7.91
N TYR A 69 1.57 1.71 9.18
CA TYR A 69 2.50 1.82 10.30
C TYR A 69 2.72 0.48 10.96
N MET A 70 3.97 0.09 11.12
CA MET A 70 4.33 -1.13 11.85
C MET A 70 4.58 -0.82 13.31
N HIS A 71 3.72 -1.33 14.20
CA HIS A 71 3.84 -1.13 15.63
C HIS A 71 5.00 -1.95 16.22
N TRP A 72 5.02 -3.26 15.93
CA TRP A 72 6.05 -4.18 16.43
C TRP A 72 6.05 -5.48 15.62
N GLY A 73 7.09 -6.29 15.82
CA GLY A 73 7.24 -7.62 15.26
C GLY A 73 8.26 -7.71 14.15
N GLU A 74 8.16 -8.77 13.36
CA GLU A 74 9.12 -9.07 12.31
C GLU A 74 8.91 -8.20 11.06
N THR A 75 9.94 -8.13 10.22
CA THR A 75 9.97 -7.35 8.98
C THR A 75 8.82 -7.71 8.01
N LYS A 76 8.33 -6.71 7.29
CA LYS A 76 7.45 -6.86 6.12
C LYS A 76 8.18 -6.39 4.88
N THR A 77 8.32 -7.28 3.90
CA THR A 77 8.79 -6.90 2.57
C THR A 77 7.61 -6.43 1.73
N TRP A 78 7.80 -5.27 1.14
CA TRP A 78 6.90 -4.66 0.16
C TRP A 78 7.56 -4.68 -1.21
N TYR A 79 6.77 -4.93 -2.23
CA TYR A 79 7.10 -4.70 -3.63
C TYR A 79 6.16 -3.64 -4.17
N GLY A 80 6.68 -2.67 -4.93
CA GLY A 80 5.90 -1.58 -5.49
C GLY A 80 6.24 -1.31 -6.95
N VAL A 81 5.21 -1.05 -7.74
CA VAL A 81 5.30 -0.60 -9.13
C VAL A 81 4.86 0.86 -9.17
N PRO A 82 5.65 1.78 -9.75
CA PRO A 82 5.25 3.18 -9.85
C PRO A 82 3.93 3.35 -10.60
N GLY A 83 3.12 4.34 -10.20
CA GLY A 83 1.86 4.64 -10.88
C GLY A 83 2.02 4.96 -12.37
N ALA A 84 3.18 5.42 -12.80
CA ALA A 84 3.49 5.64 -14.21
C ALA A 84 3.61 4.34 -15.03
N ASP A 85 3.85 3.20 -14.39
CA ASP A 85 4.00 1.89 -15.04
C ASP A 85 2.74 1.02 -14.87
N THR A 86 1.65 1.59 -14.36
CA THR A 86 0.38 0.88 -14.11
C THR A 86 -0.13 0.16 -15.37
N GLU A 87 -0.18 0.84 -16.51
CA GLU A 87 -0.65 0.28 -17.77
C GLU A 87 0.25 -0.87 -18.24
N GLN A 88 1.56 -0.70 -18.16
CA GLN A 88 2.51 -1.75 -18.52
C GLN A 88 2.38 -2.97 -17.60
N PHE A 89 2.22 -2.75 -16.29
CA PHE A 89 1.96 -3.81 -15.33
C PHE A 89 0.69 -4.60 -15.69
N GLU A 90 -0.43 -3.90 -15.92
CA GLU A 90 -1.71 -4.53 -16.26
C GLU A 90 -1.63 -5.32 -17.56
N ASN A 91 -0.99 -4.77 -18.59
CA ASN A 91 -0.77 -5.46 -19.86
C ASN A 91 0.10 -6.71 -19.71
N THR A 92 1.15 -6.64 -18.89
CA THR A 92 2.00 -7.78 -18.56
C THR A 92 1.21 -8.89 -17.86
N MET A 93 0.35 -8.52 -16.90
CA MET A 93 -0.49 -9.47 -16.20
C MET A 93 -1.51 -10.14 -17.14
N LYS A 94 -2.19 -9.36 -17.99
CA LYS A 94 -3.14 -9.86 -19.00
C LYS A 94 -2.46 -10.81 -20.00
N ALA A 95 -1.27 -10.46 -20.45
CA ALA A 95 -0.49 -11.30 -21.38
C ALA A 95 -0.03 -12.62 -20.74
N ALA A 96 0.21 -12.62 -19.43
CA ALA A 96 0.68 -13.80 -18.73
C ALA A 96 -0.41 -14.86 -18.47
N VAL A 97 -1.66 -14.43 -18.31
CA VAL A 97 -2.80 -15.30 -17.97
C VAL A 97 -4.09 -14.86 -18.71
N PRO A 98 -4.09 -14.82 -20.05
CA PRO A 98 -5.19 -14.27 -20.83
C PRO A 98 -6.53 -14.97 -20.55
N GLU A 99 -6.51 -16.28 -20.40
CA GLU A 99 -7.70 -17.08 -20.13
C GLU A 99 -8.41 -16.69 -18.83
N LEU A 100 -7.66 -16.29 -17.80
CA LEU A 100 -8.26 -15.84 -16.55
C LEU A 100 -8.91 -14.47 -16.70
N PHE A 101 -8.31 -13.56 -17.48
CA PHE A 101 -8.90 -12.25 -17.76
C PHE A 101 -10.10 -12.32 -18.69
N GLU A 102 -10.17 -13.32 -19.58
CA GLU A 102 -11.38 -13.58 -20.38
C GLU A 102 -12.56 -14.01 -19.50
N GLN A 103 -12.30 -14.84 -18.49
CA GLN A 103 -13.31 -15.30 -17.54
C GLN A 103 -13.67 -14.25 -16.49
N GLN A 104 -12.68 -13.46 -16.06
CA GLN A 104 -12.79 -12.47 -14.99
C GLN A 104 -12.05 -11.18 -15.39
N PRO A 105 -12.70 -10.28 -16.15
CA PRO A 105 -12.08 -9.03 -16.60
C PRO A 105 -11.59 -8.12 -15.46
N ASP A 106 -12.18 -8.25 -14.27
CA ASP A 106 -11.88 -7.52 -13.04
C ASP A 106 -10.89 -8.24 -12.11
N LEU A 107 -10.15 -9.22 -12.61
CA LEU A 107 -9.25 -10.08 -11.84
C LEU A 107 -8.27 -9.28 -10.93
N LEU A 108 -7.75 -8.17 -11.40
CA LEU A 108 -6.81 -7.34 -10.63
C LEU A 108 -7.47 -6.61 -9.44
N PHE A 109 -8.78 -6.44 -9.46
CA PHE A 109 -9.54 -5.84 -8.34
C PHE A 109 -9.93 -6.86 -7.26
N GLN A 110 -9.75 -8.15 -7.52
CA GLN A 110 -10.17 -9.20 -6.58
C GLN A 110 -9.13 -9.52 -5.49
N LEU A 111 -7.99 -8.81 -5.44
CA LEU A 111 -6.93 -8.98 -4.44
C LEU A 111 -6.38 -10.42 -4.32
N THR A 112 -6.47 -11.19 -5.39
CA THR A 112 -6.11 -12.62 -5.40
C THR A 112 -4.89 -12.95 -6.26
N THR A 113 -4.35 -11.93 -6.96
CA THR A 113 -3.30 -12.14 -7.94
C THR A 113 -1.91 -12.05 -7.30
N MET A 114 -1.18 -13.17 -7.35
CA MET A 114 0.23 -13.24 -7.01
C MET A 114 1.05 -13.41 -8.30
N PHE A 115 2.08 -12.59 -8.45
CA PHE A 115 2.97 -12.63 -9.61
C PHE A 115 4.39 -12.30 -9.18
N SER A 116 5.35 -13.04 -9.70
CA SER A 116 6.75 -12.87 -9.29
C SER A 116 7.29 -11.48 -9.70
N PRO A 117 7.84 -10.69 -8.76
CA PRO A 117 8.52 -9.45 -9.08
C PRO A 117 9.63 -9.62 -10.14
N GLY A 118 10.37 -10.73 -10.08
CA GLY A 118 11.40 -11.03 -11.04
C GLY A 118 10.89 -11.27 -12.46
N ARG A 119 9.65 -11.75 -12.62
CA ARG A 119 9.01 -11.87 -13.93
C ARG A 119 8.56 -10.50 -14.46
N LEU A 120 8.00 -9.64 -13.62
CA LEU A 120 7.66 -8.27 -14.00
C LEU A 120 8.87 -7.50 -14.52
N LEU A 121 10.00 -7.62 -13.83
CA LEU A 121 11.26 -6.99 -14.24
C LEU A 121 11.73 -7.47 -15.63
N LYS A 122 11.57 -8.76 -15.95
CA LYS A 122 11.92 -9.32 -17.28
C LYS A 122 11.05 -8.75 -18.41
N GLU A 123 9.83 -8.40 -18.09
CA GLU A 123 8.88 -7.77 -19.03
C GLU A 123 9.00 -6.23 -19.05
N GLY A 124 10.04 -5.69 -18.40
CA GLY A 124 10.35 -4.27 -18.42
C GLY A 124 9.56 -3.41 -17.44
N VAL A 125 8.73 -3.99 -16.56
CA VAL A 125 8.03 -3.28 -15.50
C VAL A 125 9.01 -2.96 -14.37
N ARG A 126 9.10 -1.71 -13.95
CA ARG A 126 9.95 -1.33 -12.80
C ARG A 126 9.31 -1.81 -11.50
N VAL A 127 10.06 -2.57 -10.72
CA VAL A 127 9.64 -3.03 -9.40
C VAL A 127 10.67 -2.62 -8.37
N TYR A 128 10.21 -1.99 -7.30
CA TYR A 128 11.02 -1.59 -6.15
C TYR A 128 10.66 -2.46 -4.96
N ALA A 129 11.63 -2.69 -4.09
CA ALA A 129 11.41 -3.43 -2.86
C ALA A 129 11.83 -2.59 -1.65
N VAL A 130 11.11 -2.75 -0.53
CA VAL A 130 11.46 -2.15 0.75
C VAL A 130 11.08 -3.09 1.89
N ASP A 131 11.96 -3.17 2.88
CA ASP A 131 11.73 -3.89 4.13
C ASP A 131 11.29 -2.91 5.22
N GLN A 132 10.02 -2.99 5.60
CA GLN A 132 9.45 -2.21 6.68
C GLN A 132 9.76 -2.89 8.02
N ARG A 133 10.26 -2.10 8.97
CA ARG A 133 10.59 -2.51 10.33
C ARG A 133 9.70 -1.80 11.35
N PRO A 134 9.67 -2.27 12.63
CA PRO A 134 8.93 -1.59 13.69
C PRO A 134 9.25 -0.10 13.78
N GLY A 135 8.23 0.72 14.00
CA GLY A 135 8.33 2.18 14.06
C GLY A 135 8.36 2.90 12.71
N GLN A 136 8.30 2.18 11.59
CA GLN A 136 8.35 2.76 10.25
C GLN A 136 6.97 2.85 9.61
N PHE A 137 6.80 3.90 8.80
CA PHE A 137 5.67 4.06 7.91
C PHE A 137 6.06 3.64 6.49
N VAL A 138 5.13 3.02 5.78
CA VAL A 138 5.15 2.86 4.32
C VAL A 138 3.96 3.61 3.75
N VAL A 139 4.19 4.44 2.74
CA VAL A 139 3.14 5.18 2.03
C VAL A 139 3.10 4.69 0.59
N THR A 140 1.93 4.26 0.14
CA THR A 140 1.71 3.92 -1.26
C THR A 140 1.12 5.11 -2.00
N PHE A 141 1.53 5.30 -3.24
CA PHE A 141 1.11 6.43 -4.05
C PHE A 141 -0.06 6.06 -4.97
N PRO A 142 -0.83 7.05 -5.46
CA PRO A 142 -1.92 6.83 -6.40
C PRO A 142 -1.54 5.95 -7.58
N LYS A 143 -2.40 4.98 -7.91
CA LYS A 143 -2.21 4.01 -8.99
C LYS A 143 -1.04 3.03 -8.80
N ALA A 144 -0.20 3.19 -7.78
CA ALA A 144 0.94 2.31 -7.55
C ALA A 144 0.49 0.92 -7.13
N TYR A 145 0.71 -0.08 -7.99
CA TYR A 145 0.49 -1.48 -7.60
C TYR A 145 1.51 -1.90 -6.56
N HIS A 146 1.06 -2.61 -5.56
CA HIS A 146 1.93 -3.10 -4.50
C HIS A 146 1.49 -4.47 -4.00
N SER A 147 2.46 -5.23 -3.51
CA SER A 147 2.28 -6.56 -2.91
C SER A 147 3.38 -6.80 -1.88
N GLY A 148 3.32 -7.92 -1.17
CA GLY A 148 4.38 -8.27 -0.25
C GLY A 148 4.03 -9.41 0.68
N PHE A 149 4.91 -9.65 1.64
CA PHE A 149 4.75 -10.73 2.59
C PHE A 149 5.41 -10.42 3.93
N ASN A 150 5.09 -11.24 4.90
CA ASN A 150 5.49 -11.10 6.28
C ASN A 150 6.58 -12.12 6.62
N HIS A 151 7.65 -11.68 7.30
CA HIS A 151 8.73 -12.58 7.74
C HIS A 151 8.41 -13.31 9.05
N GLY A 152 7.41 -12.84 9.80
CA GLY A 152 7.00 -13.44 11.08
C GLY A 152 5.75 -12.79 11.66
N VAL A 153 5.54 -12.97 12.95
CA VAL A 153 4.40 -12.37 13.67
C VAL A 153 4.62 -10.88 13.84
N ARG A 154 3.56 -10.09 13.58
CA ARG A 154 3.59 -8.64 13.73
C ARG A 154 2.21 -8.02 13.85
N THR A 155 2.19 -6.76 14.28
CA THR A 155 0.99 -5.91 14.36
C THR A 155 1.21 -4.61 13.62
N MET A 156 0.26 -4.23 12.79
CA MET A 156 0.29 -3.01 11.96
C MET A 156 -1.05 -2.30 11.99
N GLY A 157 -1.03 -0.96 11.94
CA GLY A 157 -2.16 -0.13 11.56
C GLY A 157 -2.06 0.29 10.10
N ASN A 158 -3.16 0.26 9.38
CA ASN A 158 -3.25 0.73 8.00
C ASN A 158 -4.41 1.69 7.83
N GLU A 159 -4.23 2.67 6.96
CA GLU A 159 -5.21 3.68 6.62
C GLU A 159 -5.03 4.15 5.19
N TRP A 160 -6.12 4.54 4.53
CA TRP A 160 -6.09 5.17 3.23
C TRP A 160 -6.12 6.69 3.38
N LEU A 161 -5.37 7.36 2.51
CA LEU A 161 -5.26 8.81 2.54
C LEU A 161 -5.82 9.40 1.25
N LEU A 162 -6.90 10.16 1.35
CA LEU A 162 -7.29 11.09 0.29
C LEU A 162 -6.68 12.46 0.60
N ARG A 163 -5.62 12.81 -0.13
CA ARG A 163 -5.07 14.16 -0.10
C ARG A 163 -5.67 14.94 -1.25
N GLY A 164 -6.26 16.11 -0.97
CA GLY A 164 -6.57 17.07 -2.02
C GLY A 164 -5.26 17.51 -2.71
N ILE A 165 -5.30 17.56 -4.03
CA ILE A 165 -4.26 18.13 -4.88
C ILE A 165 -4.28 19.64 -4.71
#